data_2891bf19657483c68e096df37a5f009c
#
_entry.id   2891bf19657483c68e096df37a5f009c
#
_cell.length_a   1.000
_cell.length_b   1.000
_cell.length_c   1.000
_cell.angle_alpha   90.00
_cell.angle_beta   90.00
_cell.angle_gamma   90.00
#
_symmetry.space_group_name_H-M   'P 1'
#
loop_
_entity.id
_entity.type
_entity.pdbx_description
1 polymer ?
#
loop_
_entity_poly.entity_id
_entity_poly.type
_entity_poly.pdbx_seq_one_letter_code
_entity_poly.pdbx_strand_id
1 'polypeptide(L)'
;VAPSTEVLTVTSLVFTIVVLGYASLLDWRTRRVRNPVWIALSAAGLVFLAVRVFIEKQPIEYLLISLPILAILADVYLDPDSGGPVARAHPALKYGAAIAMTVAMALVWHDSQYFLHLLAIPVFMILVVLMYALDVIRGGADAKALLSLAIMFPFLPEVGGLPILIPEYWFTGVMFPFTLVVLIDAAILVAVLPIAFLVRNILSRELLFPQSFLGYKKDIDNTRDSYVWLMERIENGGRVVYSKPRRNEDLGAELDRFAEIGVDRVWVTPKIPFIVPIFFSVILTTVIGNLLLLIMGT
;
A
#
# COMPACT_ATOMS: atom_id res chain seq x y z
N VAL A 1 -20.50 15.00 -13.23
CA VAL A 1 -19.50 15.74 -12.42
C VAL A 1 -19.39 17.16 -12.95
N ALA A 2 -19.28 18.19 -12.06
CA ALA A 2 -19.10 19.57 -12.51
C ALA A 2 -17.69 19.70 -13.16
N PRO A 3 -17.53 20.57 -14.20
CA PRO A 3 -16.23 20.72 -14.87
C PRO A 3 -15.08 21.10 -13.93
N SER A 4 -15.36 21.87 -12.89
CA SER A 4 -14.36 22.25 -11.88
C SER A 4 -13.91 21.07 -11.00
N THR A 5 -14.82 20.16 -10.65
CA THR A 5 -14.52 18.94 -9.90
C THR A 5 -13.73 17.96 -10.75
N GLU A 6 -14.03 17.86 -12.05
CA GLU A 6 -13.28 17.02 -12.98
C GLU A 6 -11.85 17.49 -13.15
N VAL A 7 -11.63 18.80 -13.33
CA VAL A 7 -10.28 19.41 -13.37
C VAL A 7 -9.49 19.11 -12.08
N LEU A 8 -10.14 19.25 -10.92
CA LEU A 8 -9.53 18.93 -9.63
C LEU A 8 -9.12 17.46 -9.57
N THR A 9 -10.01 16.56 -9.99
CA THR A 9 -9.77 15.11 -10.02
C THR A 9 -8.62 14.75 -10.95
N VAL A 10 -8.57 15.30 -12.17
CA VAL A 10 -7.45 15.12 -13.11
C VAL A 10 -6.14 15.60 -12.49
N THR A 11 -6.16 16.78 -11.88
CA THR A 11 -4.95 17.37 -11.26
C THR A 11 -4.44 16.49 -10.12
N SER A 12 -5.33 16.00 -9.25
CA SER A 12 -4.96 15.10 -8.14
C SER A 12 -4.42 13.75 -8.66
N LEU A 13 -5.01 13.20 -9.73
CA LEU A 13 -4.52 11.97 -10.38
C LEU A 13 -3.13 12.15 -10.99
N VAL A 14 -2.92 13.20 -11.76
CA VAL A 14 -1.61 13.50 -12.37
C VAL A 14 -0.55 13.67 -11.29
N PHE A 15 -0.84 14.45 -10.26
CA PHE A 15 0.07 14.63 -9.14
C PHE A 15 0.41 13.30 -8.46
N THR A 16 -0.61 12.48 -8.18
CA THR A 16 -0.44 11.16 -7.54
C THR A 16 0.39 10.22 -8.40
N ILE A 17 0.11 10.14 -9.71
CA ILE A 17 0.85 9.30 -10.66
C ILE A 17 2.33 9.70 -10.69
N VAL A 18 2.63 11.00 -10.72
CA VAL A 18 4.02 11.49 -10.72
C VAL A 18 4.73 11.12 -9.41
N VAL A 19 4.10 11.37 -8.26
CA VAL A 19 4.69 11.06 -6.95
C VAL A 19 4.86 9.56 -6.73
N LEU A 20 3.84 8.76 -7.04
CA LEU A 20 3.94 7.29 -6.94
C LEU A 20 4.90 6.69 -7.95
N GLY A 21 4.97 7.23 -9.17
CA GLY A 21 5.97 6.81 -10.17
C GLY A 21 7.39 7.04 -9.67
N TYR A 22 7.66 8.22 -9.09
CA TYR A 22 8.93 8.51 -8.44
C TYR A 22 9.21 7.57 -7.25
N ALA A 23 8.22 7.38 -6.37
CA ALA A 23 8.34 6.46 -5.24
C ALA A 23 8.59 5.01 -5.69
N SER A 24 7.93 4.56 -6.75
CA SER A 24 8.13 3.23 -7.35
C SER A 24 9.54 3.05 -7.89
N LEU A 25 10.11 4.05 -8.54
CA LEU A 25 11.51 4.03 -9.01
C LEU A 25 12.50 3.95 -7.85
N LEU A 26 12.25 4.70 -6.76
CA LEU A 26 13.07 4.63 -5.56
C LEU A 26 12.97 3.26 -4.90
N ASP A 27 11.76 2.72 -4.75
CA ASP A 27 11.53 1.41 -4.14
C ASP A 27 12.16 0.30 -4.98
N TRP A 28 12.05 0.37 -6.31
CA TRP A 28 12.71 -0.57 -7.21
C TRP A 28 14.23 -0.56 -7.07
N ARG A 29 14.84 0.63 -6.99
CA ARG A 29 16.30 0.79 -6.98
C ARG A 29 16.93 0.62 -5.61
N THR A 30 16.29 1.13 -4.56
CA THR A 30 16.91 1.28 -3.22
C THR A 30 16.17 0.54 -2.12
N ARG A 31 14.98 0.01 -2.40
CA ARG A 31 14.07 -0.59 -1.41
C ARG A 31 13.74 0.35 -0.24
N ARG A 32 13.85 1.64 -0.46
CA ARG A 32 13.59 2.68 0.55
C ARG A 32 12.96 3.91 -0.08
N VAL A 33 11.82 4.33 0.45
CA VAL A 33 11.21 5.62 0.13
C VAL A 33 11.14 6.45 1.41
N ARG A 34 11.69 7.68 1.36
CA ARG A 34 11.80 8.57 2.52
C ARG A 34 10.47 9.21 2.86
N ASN A 35 10.26 9.51 4.17
CA ASN A 35 9.03 10.15 4.67
C ASN A 35 8.59 11.43 3.94
N PRO A 36 9.48 12.36 3.50
CA PRO A 36 9.05 13.55 2.81
C PRO A 36 8.15 13.33 1.58
N VAL A 37 8.32 12.20 0.87
CA VAL A 37 7.47 11.85 -0.29
C VAL A 37 6.02 11.65 0.16
N TRP A 38 5.83 10.91 1.24
CA TRP A 38 4.52 10.59 1.79
C TRP A 38 3.88 11.79 2.50
N ILE A 39 4.67 12.59 3.19
CA ILE A 39 4.22 13.85 3.81
C ILE A 39 3.71 14.81 2.73
N ALA A 40 4.45 14.95 1.61
CA ALA A 40 4.02 15.78 0.50
C ALA A 40 2.72 15.27 -0.12
N LEU A 41 2.58 13.97 -0.32
CA LEU A 41 1.36 13.36 -0.88
C LEU A 41 0.16 13.53 0.07
N SER A 42 0.35 13.32 1.39
CA SER A 42 -0.71 13.49 2.39
C SER A 42 -1.13 14.96 2.52
N ALA A 43 -0.16 15.89 2.54
CA ALA A 43 -0.44 17.33 2.62
C ALA A 43 -1.19 17.82 1.37
N ALA A 44 -0.77 17.39 0.18
CA ALA A 44 -1.49 17.66 -1.05
C ALA A 44 -2.92 17.10 -1.01
N GLY A 45 -3.11 15.88 -0.49
CA GLY A 45 -4.42 15.28 -0.30
C GLY A 45 -5.35 16.12 0.57
N LEU A 46 -4.86 16.64 1.70
CA LEU A 46 -5.63 17.56 2.56
C LEU A 46 -6.00 18.85 1.83
N VAL A 47 -5.09 19.41 1.02
CA VAL A 47 -5.38 20.60 0.22
C VAL A 47 -6.45 20.29 -0.84
N PHE A 48 -6.32 19.18 -1.58
CA PHE A 48 -7.30 18.78 -2.57
C PHE A 48 -8.68 18.50 -1.93
N LEU A 49 -8.70 17.87 -0.74
CA LEU A 49 -9.93 17.67 0.03
C LEU A 49 -10.60 19.00 0.37
N ALA A 50 -9.84 19.96 0.90
CA ALA A 50 -10.37 21.28 1.22
C ALA A 50 -10.92 21.98 -0.02
N VAL A 51 -10.16 22.02 -1.11
CA VAL A 51 -10.59 22.62 -2.39
C VAL A 51 -11.87 21.93 -2.91
N ARG A 52 -11.98 20.61 -2.80
CA ARG A 52 -13.16 19.85 -3.21
C ARG A 52 -14.40 20.26 -2.43
N VAL A 53 -14.32 20.34 -1.09
CA VAL A 53 -15.43 20.78 -0.23
C VAL A 53 -15.93 22.18 -0.67
N PHE A 54 -15.01 23.10 -0.99
CA PHE A 54 -15.38 24.45 -1.49
C PHE A 54 -16.03 24.41 -2.88
N ILE A 55 -15.43 23.69 -3.84
CA ILE A 55 -15.95 23.61 -5.22
C ILE A 55 -17.34 22.95 -5.25
N GLU A 56 -17.56 21.90 -4.46
CA GLU A 56 -18.80 21.16 -4.37
C GLU A 56 -19.83 21.80 -3.42
N LYS A 57 -19.49 23.01 -2.89
CA LYS A 57 -20.35 23.81 -2.00
C LYS A 57 -20.88 23.02 -0.80
N GLN A 58 -20.06 22.14 -0.26
CA GLN A 58 -20.37 21.38 0.93
C GLN A 58 -20.16 22.21 2.20
N PRO A 59 -20.83 21.87 3.33
CA PRO A 59 -20.58 22.53 4.61
C PRO A 59 -19.10 22.53 4.99
N ILE A 60 -18.57 23.68 5.39
CA ILE A 60 -17.16 23.83 5.74
C ILE A 60 -16.79 22.99 6.97
N GLU A 61 -17.76 22.70 7.81
CA GLU A 61 -17.63 21.85 9.00
C GLU A 61 -17.16 20.44 8.64
N TYR A 62 -17.39 19.99 7.40
CA TYR A 62 -16.91 18.69 6.93
C TYR A 62 -15.39 18.61 6.91
N LEU A 63 -14.69 19.75 6.87
CA LEU A 63 -13.24 19.79 7.02
C LEU A 63 -12.74 19.35 8.40
N LEU A 64 -13.62 19.28 9.41
CA LEU A 64 -13.28 18.71 10.71
C LEU A 64 -12.79 17.25 10.61
N ILE A 65 -13.11 16.54 9.51
CA ILE A 65 -12.57 15.22 9.22
C ILE A 65 -11.03 15.19 9.18
N SER A 66 -10.40 16.35 8.93
CA SER A 66 -8.94 16.47 8.99
C SER A 66 -8.38 16.23 10.40
N LEU A 67 -9.16 16.39 11.46
CA LEU A 67 -8.69 16.19 12.85
C LEU A 67 -8.30 14.73 13.13
N PRO A 68 -9.19 13.73 12.94
CA PRO A 68 -8.80 12.33 13.10
C PRO A 68 -7.70 11.92 12.09
N ILE A 69 -7.70 12.44 10.87
CA ILE A 69 -6.64 12.19 9.88
C ILE A 69 -5.30 12.67 10.41
N LEU A 70 -5.21 13.90 10.89
CA LEU A 70 -3.97 14.49 11.44
C LEU A 70 -3.51 13.77 12.71
N ALA A 71 -4.44 13.28 13.56
CA ALA A 71 -4.09 12.49 14.73
C ALA A 71 -3.38 11.17 14.34
N ILE A 72 -3.87 10.49 13.30
CA ILE A 72 -3.24 9.26 12.76
C ILE A 72 -1.89 9.59 12.11
N LEU A 73 -1.83 10.63 11.26
CA LEU A 73 -0.58 11.04 10.61
C LEU A 73 0.48 11.48 11.62
N ALA A 74 0.08 12.09 12.74
CA ALA A 74 0.99 12.49 13.79
C ALA A 74 1.72 11.29 14.42
N ASP A 75 1.05 10.14 14.56
CA ASP A 75 1.70 8.92 15.03
C ASP A 75 2.66 8.32 13.98
N VAL A 76 2.26 8.39 12.72
CA VAL A 76 3.00 7.77 11.60
C VAL A 76 4.27 8.57 11.23
N TYR A 77 4.25 9.90 11.40
CA TYR A 77 5.31 10.78 10.91
C TYR A 77 6.11 11.51 11.99
N LEU A 78 5.56 11.72 13.18
CA LEU A 78 6.26 12.40 14.25
C LEU A 78 7.06 11.40 15.07
N ASP A 79 8.36 11.67 15.19
CA ASP A 79 9.23 10.93 16.09
C ASP A 79 8.88 11.30 17.54
N PRO A 80 8.65 10.33 18.45
CA PRO A 80 8.45 10.57 19.87
C PRO A 80 9.55 11.44 20.50
N ASP A 81 10.79 11.35 20.00
CA ASP A 81 11.93 12.10 20.46
C ASP A 81 11.98 13.56 19.95
N SER A 82 11.08 13.93 19.01
CA SER A 82 11.02 15.29 18.45
C SER A 82 10.58 16.38 19.44
N GLY A 83 10.13 15.99 20.64
CA GLY A 83 9.97 16.88 21.79
C GLY A 83 8.59 17.51 21.99
N GLY A 84 7.68 17.43 21.04
CA GLY A 84 6.33 18.00 21.14
C GLY A 84 5.35 17.12 21.95
N PRO A 85 4.31 17.70 22.59
CA PRO A 85 3.34 16.94 23.37
C PRO A 85 2.58 15.91 22.53
N VAL A 86 2.27 16.23 21.28
CA VAL A 86 1.58 15.31 20.34
C VAL A 86 2.51 14.15 19.94
N ALA A 87 3.79 14.40 19.71
CA ALA A 87 4.75 13.38 19.36
C ALA A 87 4.94 12.37 20.51
N ARG A 88 5.00 12.87 21.75
CA ARG A 88 5.19 12.06 22.97
C ARG A 88 3.92 11.34 23.43
N ALA A 89 2.73 11.73 22.95
CA ALA A 89 1.49 11.07 23.32
C ALA A 89 1.53 9.58 22.93
N HIS A 90 1.08 8.72 23.84
CA HIS A 90 1.03 7.28 23.61
C HIS A 90 0.16 6.96 22.38
N PRO A 91 0.58 6.04 21.46
CA PRO A 91 -0.19 5.70 20.27
C PRO A 91 -1.67 5.38 20.53
N ALA A 92 -1.96 4.62 21.59
CA ALA A 92 -3.35 4.30 21.97
C ALA A 92 -4.21 5.55 22.25
N LEU A 93 -3.63 6.65 22.76
CA LEU A 93 -4.35 7.90 22.97
C LEU A 93 -4.65 8.60 21.64
N LYS A 94 -3.70 8.61 20.71
CA LYS A 94 -3.85 9.21 19.37
C LYS A 94 -4.93 8.47 18.57
N TYR A 95 -4.86 7.13 18.53
CA TYR A 95 -5.86 6.31 17.83
C TYR A 95 -7.21 6.33 18.54
N GLY A 96 -7.23 6.30 19.89
CA GLY A 96 -8.45 6.44 20.67
C GLY A 96 -9.16 7.77 20.40
N ALA A 97 -8.41 8.88 20.34
CA ALA A 97 -8.95 10.18 19.99
C ALA A 97 -9.43 10.22 18.53
N ALA A 98 -8.69 9.66 17.59
CA ALA A 98 -9.09 9.58 16.18
C ALA A 98 -10.40 8.79 16.02
N ILE A 99 -10.52 7.64 16.68
CA ILE A 99 -11.74 6.81 16.66
C ILE A 99 -12.91 7.58 17.29
N ALA A 100 -12.72 8.18 18.46
CA ALA A 100 -13.77 8.94 19.16
C ALA A 100 -14.27 10.12 18.31
N MET A 101 -13.36 10.88 17.69
CA MET A 101 -13.72 11.97 16.78
C MET A 101 -14.48 11.44 15.56
N THR A 102 -14.02 10.36 14.94
CA THR A 102 -14.68 9.75 13.78
C THR A 102 -16.10 9.29 14.12
N VAL A 103 -16.29 8.63 15.28
CA VAL A 103 -17.60 8.18 15.76
C VAL A 103 -18.51 9.38 16.07
N ALA A 104 -18.00 10.40 16.76
CA ALA A 104 -18.78 11.60 17.06
C ALA A 104 -19.27 12.29 15.78
N MET A 105 -18.40 12.43 14.79
CA MET A 105 -18.77 13.01 13.49
C MET A 105 -19.78 12.14 12.73
N ALA A 106 -19.64 10.80 12.79
CA ALA A 106 -20.60 9.88 12.20
C ALA A 106 -22.00 10.05 12.82
N LEU A 107 -22.08 10.25 14.13
CA LEU A 107 -23.36 10.47 14.82
C LEU A 107 -24.01 11.82 14.47
N VAL A 108 -23.18 12.86 14.20
CA VAL A 108 -23.69 14.21 13.86
C VAL A 108 -24.17 14.28 12.41
N TRP A 109 -23.44 13.67 11.47
CA TRP A 109 -23.69 13.82 10.02
C TRP A 109 -24.06 12.50 9.33
N HIS A 110 -24.72 11.60 10.06
CA HIS A 110 -25.12 10.26 9.56
C HIS A 110 -26.05 10.29 8.34
N ASP A 111 -26.82 11.38 8.16
CA ASP A 111 -27.74 11.54 7.02
C ASP A 111 -27.04 12.04 5.74
N SER A 112 -25.82 12.52 5.84
CA SER A 112 -25.09 13.03 4.67
C SER A 112 -24.31 11.93 3.97
N GLN A 113 -24.78 11.49 2.79
CA GLN A 113 -24.05 10.55 1.95
C GLN A 113 -22.64 11.04 1.60
N TYR A 114 -22.50 12.35 1.36
CA TYR A 114 -21.20 12.95 1.10
C TYR A 114 -20.25 12.79 2.29
N PHE A 115 -20.72 13.09 3.49
CA PHE A 115 -19.91 12.98 4.69
C PHE A 115 -19.55 11.53 5.03
N LEU A 116 -20.44 10.58 4.75
CA LEU A 116 -20.14 9.15 4.92
C LEU A 116 -18.98 8.68 4.05
N HIS A 117 -18.83 9.22 2.83
CA HIS A 117 -17.63 8.96 2.02
C HIS A 117 -16.36 9.55 2.66
N LEU A 118 -16.45 10.76 3.25
CA LEU A 118 -15.31 11.34 3.97
C LEU A 118 -14.92 10.52 5.21
N LEU A 119 -15.90 9.95 5.92
CA LEU A 119 -15.65 9.05 7.06
C LEU A 119 -14.89 7.78 6.66
N ALA A 120 -15.01 7.34 5.41
CA ALA A 120 -14.23 6.21 4.91
C ALA A 120 -12.72 6.46 4.99
N ILE A 121 -12.26 7.74 4.96
CA ILE A 121 -10.84 8.08 5.06
C ILE A 121 -10.24 7.60 6.39
N PRO A 122 -10.62 8.16 7.57
CA PRO A 122 -10.04 7.75 8.86
C PRO A 122 -10.32 6.27 9.18
N VAL A 123 -11.46 5.73 8.78
CA VAL A 123 -11.78 4.30 8.97
C VAL A 123 -10.79 3.42 8.20
N PHE A 124 -10.53 3.73 6.93
CA PHE A 124 -9.55 3.00 6.13
C PHE A 124 -8.12 3.22 6.64
N MET A 125 -7.78 4.42 7.08
CA MET A 125 -6.46 4.71 7.67
C MET A 125 -6.22 3.86 8.93
N ILE A 126 -7.22 3.74 9.81
CA ILE A 126 -7.14 2.86 10.99
C ILE A 126 -6.98 1.40 10.58
N LEU A 127 -7.71 0.95 9.54
CA LEU A 127 -7.56 -0.40 8.99
C LEU A 127 -6.13 -0.65 8.50
N VAL A 128 -5.54 0.28 7.75
CA VAL A 128 -4.15 0.18 7.25
C VAL A 128 -3.15 0.10 8.42
N VAL A 129 -3.31 0.94 9.44
CA VAL A 129 -2.47 0.90 10.64
C VAL A 129 -2.60 -0.45 11.36
N LEU A 130 -3.83 -0.96 11.49
CA LEU A 130 -4.08 -2.27 12.09
C LEU A 130 -3.43 -3.40 11.25
N MET A 131 -3.59 -3.37 9.93
CA MET A 131 -2.93 -4.34 9.04
C MET A 131 -1.40 -4.27 9.14
N TYR A 132 -0.84 -3.07 9.32
CA TYR A 132 0.59 -2.90 9.57
C TYR A 132 1.00 -3.46 10.95
N ALA A 133 0.25 -3.18 11.99
CA ALA A 133 0.51 -3.69 13.35
C ALA A 133 0.40 -5.22 13.44
N LEU A 134 -0.49 -5.84 12.63
CA LEU A 134 -0.67 -7.30 12.54
C LEU A 134 0.30 -7.98 11.54
N ASP A 135 1.29 -7.25 11.00
CA ASP A 135 2.28 -7.74 10.04
C ASP A 135 1.66 -8.26 8.71
N VAL A 136 0.42 -7.86 8.39
CA VAL A 136 -0.23 -8.12 7.10
C VAL A 136 0.40 -7.22 6.03
N ILE A 137 0.47 -5.90 6.29
CA ILE A 137 1.28 -4.97 5.50
C ILE A 137 2.65 -4.88 6.16
N ARG A 138 3.69 -5.33 5.46
CA ARG A 138 5.03 -5.46 6.04
C ARG A 138 5.95 -4.28 5.75
N GLY A 139 5.64 -3.50 4.72
CA GLY A 139 6.40 -2.33 4.33
C GLY A 139 5.86 -1.05 4.97
N GLY A 140 6.65 -0.35 5.80
CA GLY A 140 6.22 0.94 6.34
C GLY A 140 6.00 2.01 5.24
N ALA A 141 6.70 1.90 4.11
CA ALA A 141 6.48 2.74 2.94
C ALA A 141 5.15 2.42 2.24
N ASP A 142 4.78 1.12 2.16
CA ASP A 142 3.52 0.67 1.58
C ASP A 142 2.32 1.17 2.39
N ALA A 143 2.39 1.05 3.72
CA ALA A 143 1.37 1.58 4.62
C ALA A 143 1.20 3.10 4.43
N LYS A 144 2.31 3.87 4.37
CA LYS A 144 2.29 5.32 4.15
C LYS A 144 1.73 5.70 2.79
N ALA A 145 2.01 4.93 1.74
CA ALA A 145 1.41 5.13 0.43
C ALA A 145 -0.12 5.01 0.48
N LEU A 146 -0.63 3.95 1.11
CA LEU A 146 -2.08 3.73 1.27
C LEU A 146 -2.74 4.81 2.14
N LEU A 147 -2.11 5.22 3.25
CA LEU A 147 -2.62 6.33 4.08
C LEU A 147 -2.72 7.63 3.28
N SER A 148 -1.70 7.96 2.49
CA SER A 148 -1.69 9.16 1.66
C SER A 148 -2.74 9.10 0.54
N LEU A 149 -2.91 7.94 -0.10
CA LEU A 149 -3.94 7.71 -1.13
C LEU A 149 -5.36 7.85 -0.57
N ALA A 150 -5.61 7.38 0.66
CA ALA A 150 -6.92 7.51 1.30
C ALA A 150 -7.34 8.97 1.46
N ILE A 151 -6.38 9.84 1.79
CA ILE A 151 -6.63 11.29 1.92
C ILE A 151 -6.81 11.94 0.54
N MET A 152 -6.02 11.51 -0.44
CA MET A 152 -6.02 12.06 -1.79
C MET A 152 -7.35 11.76 -2.54
N PHE A 153 -7.90 10.56 -2.34
CA PHE A 153 -9.09 10.09 -3.06
C PHE A 153 -10.17 9.58 -2.11
N PRO A 154 -10.92 10.49 -1.45
CA PRO A 154 -12.08 10.11 -0.64
C PRO A 154 -13.23 9.52 -1.48
N PHE A 155 -13.26 9.85 -2.77
CA PHE A 155 -14.22 9.37 -3.75
C PHE A 155 -13.50 8.65 -4.87
N LEU A 156 -14.23 7.76 -5.56
CA LEU A 156 -13.74 7.16 -6.80
C LEU A 156 -13.45 8.30 -7.81
N PRO A 157 -12.25 8.37 -8.39
CA PRO A 157 -11.92 9.41 -9.37
C PRO A 157 -12.63 9.13 -10.70
N GLU A 158 -13.65 9.92 -11.02
CA GLU A 158 -14.38 9.85 -12.28
C GLU A 158 -13.90 10.96 -13.22
N VAL A 159 -13.44 10.59 -14.42
CA VAL A 159 -12.89 11.51 -15.43
C VAL A 159 -13.24 11.02 -16.81
N GLY A 160 -13.93 11.83 -17.61
CA GLY A 160 -14.17 11.52 -19.02
C GLY A 160 -14.90 10.19 -19.28
N GLY A 161 -15.77 9.75 -18.37
CA GLY A 161 -16.46 8.46 -18.44
C GLY A 161 -15.65 7.26 -17.93
N LEU A 162 -14.52 7.50 -17.30
CA LEU A 162 -13.75 6.46 -16.60
C LEU A 162 -14.00 6.56 -15.08
N PRO A 163 -13.88 5.45 -14.33
CA PRO A 163 -13.60 4.09 -14.76
C PRO A 163 -14.77 3.45 -15.54
N ILE A 164 -14.47 2.39 -16.30
CA ILE A 164 -15.44 1.64 -17.09
C ILE A 164 -16.46 0.95 -16.18
N LEU A 165 -15.98 0.41 -15.06
CA LEU A 165 -16.79 -0.28 -14.04
C LEU A 165 -17.02 0.66 -12.87
N ILE A 166 -18.19 1.27 -12.83
CA ILE A 166 -18.63 2.13 -11.72
C ILE A 166 -19.58 1.31 -10.83
N PRO A 167 -19.41 1.33 -9.49
CA PRO A 167 -20.35 0.66 -8.60
C PRO A 167 -21.77 1.21 -8.77
N GLU A 168 -22.75 0.32 -8.88
CA GLU A 168 -24.16 0.68 -9.12
C GLU A 168 -24.79 1.42 -7.93
N TYR A 169 -24.31 1.14 -6.71
CA TYR A 169 -24.85 1.69 -5.47
C TYR A 169 -23.84 2.61 -4.77
N TRP A 170 -24.31 3.77 -4.30
CA TRP A 170 -23.48 4.75 -3.59
C TRP A 170 -22.76 4.18 -2.34
N PHE A 171 -23.42 3.28 -1.60
CA PHE A 171 -22.84 2.68 -0.41
C PHE A 171 -21.65 1.77 -0.74
N THR A 172 -21.56 1.24 -1.96
CA THR A 172 -20.43 0.45 -2.43
C THR A 172 -19.14 1.30 -2.43
N GLY A 173 -19.25 2.59 -2.81
CA GLY A 173 -18.12 3.53 -2.75
C GLY A 173 -17.65 3.82 -1.31
N VAL A 174 -18.54 3.76 -0.33
CA VAL A 174 -18.18 3.89 1.10
C VAL A 174 -17.53 2.61 1.62
N MET A 175 -18.08 1.43 1.28
CA MET A 175 -17.56 0.13 1.71
C MET A 175 -16.24 -0.23 1.02
N PHE A 176 -16.10 0.16 -0.25
CA PHE A 176 -14.91 -0.05 -1.06
C PHE A 176 -14.34 1.29 -1.50
N PRO A 177 -13.75 2.08 -0.58
CA PRO A 177 -13.12 3.34 -0.96
C PRO A 177 -12.00 3.07 -1.97
N PHE A 178 -11.74 4.05 -2.84
CA PHE A 178 -10.76 3.92 -3.94
C PHE A 178 -9.45 3.26 -3.50
N THR A 179 -8.92 3.64 -2.35
CA THR A 179 -7.65 3.10 -1.84
C THR A 179 -7.73 1.63 -1.44
N LEU A 180 -8.89 1.17 -0.95
CA LEU A 180 -9.09 -0.26 -0.69
C LEU A 180 -9.13 -1.06 -1.99
N VAL A 181 -9.79 -0.52 -3.02
CA VAL A 181 -9.79 -1.12 -4.37
C VAL A 181 -8.37 -1.19 -4.92
N VAL A 182 -7.60 -0.10 -4.84
CA VAL A 182 -6.18 -0.07 -5.23
C VAL A 182 -5.36 -1.14 -4.48
N LEU A 183 -5.59 -1.32 -3.18
CA LEU A 183 -4.90 -2.35 -2.40
C LEU A 183 -5.25 -3.77 -2.89
N ILE A 184 -6.54 -4.03 -3.15
CA ILE A 184 -7.02 -5.33 -3.67
C ILE A 184 -6.43 -5.58 -5.06
N ASP A 185 -6.50 -4.61 -5.96
CA ASP A 185 -5.97 -4.71 -7.31
C ASP A 185 -4.44 -4.91 -7.30
N ALA A 186 -3.71 -4.22 -6.40
CA ALA A 186 -2.29 -4.44 -6.20
C ALA A 186 -1.97 -5.86 -5.71
N ALA A 187 -2.79 -6.40 -4.81
CA ALA A 187 -2.66 -7.78 -4.35
C ALA A 187 -2.93 -8.79 -5.47
N ILE A 188 -3.93 -8.54 -6.33
CA ILE A 188 -4.23 -9.36 -7.52
C ILE A 188 -3.04 -9.34 -8.49
N LEU A 189 -2.46 -8.17 -8.76
CA LEU A 189 -1.27 -8.06 -9.62
C LEU A 189 -0.08 -8.86 -9.08
N VAL A 190 0.13 -8.82 -7.76
CA VAL A 190 1.21 -9.59 -7.11
C VAL A 190 0.92 -11.07 -7.09
N ALA A 191 -0.35 -11.50 -7.03
CA ALA A 191 -0.75 -12.91 -7.03
C ALA A 191 -0.37 -13.66 -8.32
N VAL A 192 -0.02 -12.95 -9.39
CA VAL A 192 0.53 -13.54 -10.63
C VAL A 192 1.97 -14.05 -10.43
N LEU A 193 2.74 -13.50 -9.50
CA LEU A 193 4.14 -13.86 -9.30
C LEU A 193 4.39 -15.32 -8.91
N PRO A 194 3.62 -15.95 -8.02
CA PRO A 194 3.73 -17.38 -7.75
C PRO A 194 3.62 -18.25 -9.00
N ILE A 195 2.72 -17.89 -9.91
CA ILE A 195 2.53 -18.60 -11.19
C ILE A 195 3.76 -18.40 -12.07
N ALA A 196 4.30 -17.17 -12.15
CA ALA A 196 5.50 -16.86 -12.91
C ALA A 196 6.73 -17.64 -12.38
N PHE A 197 6.88 -17.75 -11.05
CA PHE A 197 7.95 -18.55 -10.44
C PHE A 197 7.78 -20.03 -10.75
N LEU A 198 6.57 -20.57 -10.66
CA LEU A 198 6.29 -21.95 -11.01
C LEU A 198 6.65 -22.25 -12.47
N VAL A 199 6.19 -21.43 -13.42
CA VAL A 199 6.52 -21.56 -14.85
C VAL A 199 8.03 -21.52 -15.07
N ARG A 200 8.73 -20.55 -14.45
CA ARG A 200 10.20 -20.47 -14.50
C ARG A 200 10.86 -21.78 -14.03
N ASN A 201 10.43 -22.30 -12.87
CA ASN A 201 11.01 -23.50 -12.28
C ASN A 201 10.71 -24.76 -13.11
N ILE A 202 9.54 -24.83 -13.76
CA ILE A 202 9.21 -25.90 -14.73
C ILE A 202 10.19 -25.84 -15.92
N LEU A 203 10.36 -24.65 -16.52
CA LEU A 203 11.25 -24.45 -17.66
C LEU A 203 12.72 -24.75 -17.32
N SER A 204 13.15 -24.44 -16.10
CA SER A 204 14.50 -24.71 -15.59
C SER A 204 14.66 -26.16 -15.07
N ARG A 205 13.61 -26.98 -15.07
CA ARG A 205 13.56 -28.35 -14.51
C ARG A 205 14.00 -28.40 -13.04
N GLU A 206 13.66 -27.38 -12.27
CA GLU A 206 14.02 -27.21 -10.86
C GLU A 206 12.75 -27.11 -10.00
N LEU A 207 12.00 -28.21 -9.92
CA LEU A 207 10.76 -28.27 -9.18
C LEU A 207 10.99 -28.73 -7.74
N LEU A 208 10.48 -27.96 -6.78
CA LEU A 208 10.39 -28.33 -5.37
C LEU A 208 9.09 -27.74 -4.80
N PHE A 209 8.13 -28.57 -4.43
CA PHE A 209 6.85 -28.10 -3.90
C PHE A 209 6.87 -28.03 -2.37
N PRO A 210 6.29 -26.95 -1.75
CA PRO A 210 5.61 -25.80 -2.37
C PRO A 210 6.53 -24.65 -2.76
N GLN A 211 7.85 -24.79 -2.60
CA GLN A 211 8.85 -23.70 -2.74
C GLN A 211 8.87 -23.09 -4.14
N SER A 212 8.54 -23.89 -5.17
CA SER A 212 8.51 -23.42 -6.56
C SER A 212 7.48 -22.32 -6.85
N PHE A 213 6.48 -22.11 -5.97
CA PHE A 213 5.57 -20.97 -6.03
C PHE A 213 6.13 -19.72 -5.35
N LEU A 214 7.11 -19.85 -4.47
CA LEU A 214 7.58 -18.81 -3.58
C LEU A 214 8.92 -18.21 -4.01
N GLY A 215 9.67 -18.93 -4.85
CA GLY A 215 11.00 -18.52 -5.27
C GLY A 215 11.56 -19.39 -6.38
N TYR A 216 12.86 -19.24 -6.61
CA TYR A 216 13.60 -19.93 -7.66
C TYR A 216 15.07 -20.07 -7.27
N LYS A 217 15.81 -20.93 -7.97
CA LYS A 217 17.25 -21.03 -7.79
C LYS A 217 17.98 -19.91 -8.53
N LYS A 218 19.01 -19.38 -7.88
CA LYS A 218 19.88 -18.32 -8.40
C LYS A 218 21.32 -18.63 -8.05
N ASP A 219 22.28 -18.27 -8.94
CA ASP A 219 23.69 -18.43 -8.71
C ASP A 219 24.15 -17.56 -7.54
N ILE A 220 25.07 -18.07 -6.70
CA ILE A 220 25.53 -17.39 -5.49
C ILE A 220 26.12 -16.02 -5.81
N ASP A 221 26.99 -15.92 -6.82
CA ASP A 221 27.62 -14.66 -7.20
C ASP A 221 26.59 -13.58 -7.58
N ASN A 222 25.58 -13.98 -8.39
CA ASN A 222 24.49 -13.09 -8.78
C ASN A 222 23.51 -12.78 -7.64
N THR A 223 23.54 -13.54 -6.55
CA THR A 223 22.65 -13.37 -5.40
C THR A 223 23.17 -12.32 -4.43
N ARG A 224 24.49 -12.14 -4.31
CA ARG A 224 25.14 -11.17 -3.39
C ARG A 224 24.60 -9.74 -3.53
N ASP A 225 24.45 -9.28 -4.78
CA ASP A 225 24.01 -7.92 -5.09
C ASP A 225 22.50 -7.80 -5.35
N SER A 226 21.72 -8.84 -5.01
CA SER A 226 20.29 -8.85 -5.30
C SER A 226 19.43 -8.68 -4.05
N TYR A 227 18.28 -8.03 -4.25
CA TYR A 227 17.27 -7.87 -3.22
C TYR A 227 16.42 -9.14 -3.06
N VAL A 228 17.00 -10.15 -2.40
CA VAL A 228 16.35 -11.44 -2.15
C VAL A 228 16.46 -11.85 -0.69
N TRP A 229 15.65 -12.84 -0.29
CA TRP A 229 15.85 -13.60 0.93
C TRP A 229 16.23 -15.03 0.57
N LEU A 230 17.16 -15.59 1.32
CA LEU A 230 17.59 -16.97 1.19
C LEU A 230 16.50 -17.90 1.73
N MET A 231 16.12 -18.92 0.95
CA MET A 231 15.16 -19.95 1.33
C MET A 231 15.85 -21.26 1.77
N GLU A 232 17.18 -21.34 1.65
CA GLU A 232 17.96 -22.51 2.04
C GLU A 232 18.81 -22.24 3.28
N ARG A 233 19.15 -23.34 3.98
CA ARG A 233 20.08 -23.34 5.10
C ARG A 233 20.89 -24.62 5.12
N ILE A 234 22.06 -24.53 5.79
CA ILE A 234 22.88 -25.70 6.12
C ILE A 234 22.54 -26.10 7.56
N GLU A 235 21.89 -27.26 7.72
CA GLU A 235 21.54 -27.83 9.01
C GLU A 235 22.03 -29.27 9.08
N ASN A 236 22.74 -29.62 10.17
CA ASN A 236 23.29 -30.96 10.39
C ASN A 236 24.12 -31.51 9.20
N GLY A 237 24.86 -30.62 8.50
CA GLY A 237 25.66 -30.98 7.33
C GLY A 237 24.88 -31.20 6.04
N GLY A 238 23.56 -31.01 6.05
CA GLY A 238 22.67 -31.10 4.88
C GLY A 238 22.06 -29.76 4.49
N ARG A 239 21.52 -29.68 3.26
CA ARG A 239 20.79 -28.50 2.75
C ARG A 239 19.31 -28.68 2.98
N VAL A 240 18.66 -27.71 3.61
CA VAL A 240 17.21 -27.70 3.85
C VAL A 240 16.61 -26.44 3.22
N VAL A 241 15.54 -26.60 2.42
CA VAL A 241 14.83 -25.50 1.78
C VAL A 241 13.54 -25.21 2.54
N TYR A 242 13.35 -23.97 2.95
CA TYR A 242 12.21 -23.50 3.71
C TYR A 242 11.25 -22.67 2.85
N SER A 243 9.96 -22.84 3.04
CA SER A 243 8.93 -22.02 2.40
C SER A 243 8.86 -20.60 3.00
N LYS A 244 9.32 -20.43 4.25
CA LYS A 244 9.34 -19.12 4.93
C LYS A 244 10.79 -18.72 5.22
N PRO A 245 11.36 -17.77 4.44
CA PRO A 245 12.74 -17.31 4.65
C PRO A 245 12.86 -16.53 5.96
N ARG A 246 14.04 -16.57 6.60
CA ARG A 246 14.36 -15.64 7.70
C ARG A 246 14.77 -14.29 7.14
N ARG A 247 14.35 -13.20 7.80
CA ARG A 247 14.57 -11.84 7.31
C ARG A 247 15.80 -11.15 7.84
N ASN A 248 16.37 -11.63 8.95
CA ASN A 248 17.43 -10.96 9.71
C ASN A 248 18.78 -11.66 9.60
N GLU A 249 18.99 -12.53 8.61
CA GLU A 249 20.27 -13.19 8.38
C GLU A 249 21.16 -12.33 7.48
N ASP A 250 22.46 -12.32 7.78
CA ASP A 250 23.46 -11.73 6.89
C ASP A 250 23.60 -12.60 5.64
N LEU A 251 23.01 -12.11 4.56
CA LEU A 251 22.97 -12.82 3.27
C LEU A 251 24.39 -13.15 2.79
N GLY A 252 25.38 -12.23 3.01
CA GLY A 252 26.75 -12.43 2.60
C GLY A 252 27.40 -13.63 3.30
N ALA A 253 27.33 -13.63 4.64
CA ALA A 253 27.90 -14.70 5.46
C ALA A 253 27.27 -16.07 5.19
N GLU A 254 25.94 -16.11 4.93
CA GLU A 254 25.28 -17.38 4.59
C GLU A 254 25.68 -17.88 3.20
N LEU A 255 25.82 -17.00 2.21
CA LEU A 255 26.27 -17.36 0.87
C LEU A 255 27.72 -17.88 0.86
N ASP A 256 28.59 -17.32 1.72
CA ASP A 256 29.97 -17.81 1.88
C ASP A 256 30.00 -19.25 2.40
N ARG A 257 29.15 -19.59 3.37
CA ARG A 257 29.01 -20.98 3.87
C ARG A 257 28.56 -21.96 2.79
N PHE A 258 27.64 -21.53 1.89
CA PHE A 258 27.24 -22.36 0.75
C PHE A 258 28.36 -22.53 -0.25
N ALA A 259 29.14 -21.50 -0.52
CA ALA A 259 30.29 -21.57 -1.41
C ALA A 259 31.41 -22.49 -0.87
N GLU A 260 31.68 -22.46 0.45
CA GLU A 260 32.65 -23.35 1.12
C GLU A 260 32.33 -24.84 0.94
N ILE A 261 31.07 -25.22 0.86
CA ILE A 261 30.65 -26.60 0.62
C ILE A 261 30.42 -26.94 -0.87
N GLY A 262 30.90 -26.05 -1.78
CA GLY A 262 30.84 -26.27 -3.23
C GLY A 262 29.47 -26.15 -3.85
N VAL A 263 28.60 -25.31 -3.29
CA VAL A 263 27.26 -25.04 -3.82
C VAL A 263 27.33 -23.83 -4.74
N ASP A 264 26.88 -23.96 -5.98
CA ASP A 264 26.89 -22.88 -6.97
C ASP A 264 25.55 -22.11 -6.97
N ARG A 265 24.43 -22.77 -6.63
CA ARG A 265 23.07 -22.18 -6.76
C ARG A 265 22.23 -22.46 -5.53
N VAL A 266 21.50 -21.43 -5.08
CA VAL A 266 20.65 -21.45 -3.89
C VAL A 266 19.23 -21.04 -4.21
N TRP A 267 18.25 -21.56 -3.44
CA TRP A 267 16.87 -21.12 -3.49
C TRP A 267 16.71 -19.76 -2.84
N VAL A 268 16.08 -18.83 -3.59
CA VAL A 268 15.84 -17.46 -3.14
C VAL A 268 14.41 -17.05 -3.43
N THR A 269 13.87 -16.15 -2.61
CA THR A 269 12.62 -15.43 -2.90
C THR A 269 12.90 -13.94 -3.04
N PRO A 270 12.42 -13.28 -4.11
CA PRO A 270 12.69 -11.86 -4.32
C PRO A 270 11.95 -11.00 -3.28
N LYS A 271 12.60 -9.91 -2.86
CA LYS A 271 11.93 -8.84 -2.11
C LYS A 271 11.12 -8.02 -3.11
N ILE A 272 9.81 -8.18 -3.14
CA ILE A 272 8.93 -7.49 -4.09
C ILE A 272 8.76 -6.03 -3.64
N PRO A 273 9.02 -5.02 -4.51
CA PRO A 273 8.74 -3.62 -4.20
C PRO A 273 7.23 -3.36 -4.33
N PHE A 274 6.47 -3.40 -3.23
CA PHE A 274 5.00 -3.36 -3.30
C PHE A 274 4.44 -2.00 -3.72
N ILE A 275 5.22 -0.93 -3.64
CA ILE A 275 4.82 0.39 -4.19
C ILE A 275 4.62 0.34 -5.71
N VAL A 276 5.38 -0.52 -6.42
CA VAL A 276 5.22 -0.69 -7.88
C VAL A 276 3.84 -1.23 -8.24
N PRO A 277 3.35 -2.35 -7.68
CA PRO A 277 1.95 -2.79 -7.86
C PRO A 277 0.94 -1.71 -7.46
N ILE A 278 1.12 -0.99 -6.35
CA ILE A 278 0.23 0.11 -5.95
C ILE A 278 0.16 1.18 -7.05
N PHE A 279 1.30 1.59 -7.62
CA PHE A 279 1.36 2.57 -8.70
C PHE A 279 0.56 2.11 -9.92
N PHE A 280 0.77 0.88 -10.39
CA PHE A 280 0.02 0.34 -11.52
C PHE A 280 -1.46 0.16 -11.19
N SER A 281 -1.80 -0.21 -9.95
CA SER A 281 -3.19 -0.34 -9.51
C SER A 281 -3.93 0.99 -9.49
N VAL A 282 -3.29 2.10 -9.10
CA VAL A 282 -3.92 3.43 -9.19
C VAL A 282 -4.34 3.72 -10.63
N ILE A 283 -3.47 3.45 -11.61
CA ILE A 283 -3.77 3.65 -13.03
C ILE A 283 -4.90 2.71 -13.46
N LEU A 284 -4.79 1.43 -13.13
CA LEU A 284 -5.74 0.39 -13.50
C LEU A 284 -7.14 0.66 -12.93
N THR A 285 -7.22 0.94 -11.62
CA THR A 285 -8.48 1.27 -10.94
C THR A 285 -9.12 2.54 -11.49
N THR A 286 -8.32 3.54 -11.89
CA THR A 286 -8.83 4.76 -12.52
C THR A 286 -9.42 4.49 -13.90
N VAL A 287 -8.86 3.55 -14.66
CA VAL A 287 -9.31 3.24 -16.03
C VAL A 287 -10.41 2.17 -16.04
N ILE A 288 -10.22 1.09 -15.34
CA ILE A 288 -11.12 -0.07 -15.37
C ILE A 288 -12.13 -0.02 -14.24
N GLY A 289 -11.75 0.40 -13.05
CA GLY A 289 -12.50 0.28 -11.82
C GLY A 289 -12.02 -0.90 -10.98
N ASN A 290 -12.91 -1.48 -10.22
CA ASN A 290 -12.61 -2.57 -9.29
C ASN A 290 -12.49 -3.91 -10.04
N LEU A 291 -11.28 -4.47 -10.13
CA LEU A 291 -11.03 -5.77 -10.75
C LEU A 291 -11.78 -6.92 -10.07
N LEU A 292 -12.06 -6.81 -8.78
CA LEU A 292 -12.83 -7.83 -8.08
C LEU A 292 -14.23 -7.95 -8.66
N LEU A 293 -14.89 -6.82 -8.99
CA LEU A 293 -16.19 -6.82 -9.66
C LEU A 293 -16.12 -7.47 -11.05
N LEU A 294 -15.04 -7.21 -11.79
CA LEU A 294 -14.81 -7.87 -13.08
C LEU A 294 -14.69 -9.39 -12.95
N ILE A 295 -13.97 -9.87 -11.94
CA ILE A 295 -13.78 -11.31 -11.68
C ILE A 295 -15.08 -11.97 -11.20
N MET A 296 -15.90 -11.26 -10.43
CA MET A 296 -17.18 -11.77 -9.92
C MET A 296 -18.28 -11.76 -10.98
N GLY A 297 -18.07 -11.13 -12.14
CA GLY A 297 -19.03 -11.09 -13.25
C GLY A 297 -20.26 -10.21 -13.00
N THR A 298 -20.07 -9.18 -12.16
CA THR A 298 -21.13 -8.17 -11.84
C THR A 298 -20.87 -6.86 -12.53
#